data_6a05edecd92e0659bd6e5156a6c039d0
#
_entry.id   6a05edecd92e0659bd6e5156a6c039d0
#
_cell.length_a   1.000
_cell.length_b   1.000
_cell.length_c   1.000
_cell.angle_alpha   90.00
_cell.angle_beta   90.00
_cell.angle_gamma   90.00
#
_symmetry.space_group_name_H-M   'P 1'
#
loop_
_entity.id
_entity.type
_entity.pdbx_description
1 polymer ?
#
loop_
_entity_poly.entity_id
_entity_poly.type
_entity_poly.pdbx_seq_one_letter_code
_entity_poly.pdbx_strand_id
1 'polypeptide(L)'
;SSDVCSSDLMQLCMEMALAQAGLKAADIGYISAHGTATERGDIAESHATAAIFGDKTPISSLKSYFGHTLGACGAIEAWLALEMMQEGWFAPTINLTEPDPACAPLDHVMGNGRTLAVDYLMSNNFAFGGINTSLIFKRWG
;
A
#
# COMPACT_ATOMS: atom_id res chain seq x y z
N SER A 1 -4.08 -18.42 14.76
CA SER A 1 -2.67 -18.17 14.47
C SER A 1 -2.41 -16.69 14.26
N SER A 2 -1.15 -16.28 14.38
CA SER A 2 -0.75 -14.89 14.23
C SER A 2 -1.03 -14.33 12.82
N ASP A 3 -1.07 -15.17 11.81
CA ASP A 3 -1.25 -14.74 10.43
C ASP A 3 -2.67 -14.25 10.13
N VAL A 4 -3.67 -14.93 10.67
CA VAL A 4 -5.09 -14.53 10.53
C VAL A 4 -5.30 -13.21 11.26
N CYS A 5 -4.76 -13.08 12.47
CA CYS A 5 -4.83 -11.84 13.24
C CYS A 5 -4.15 -10.68 12.50
N SER A 6 -3.04 -10.96 11.80
CA SER A 6 -2.31 -9.92 11.08
C SER A 6 -3.14 -9.33 9.94
N SER A 7 -3.82 -10.17 9.15
CA SER A 7 -4.67 -9.69 8.06
C SER A 7 -5.83 -8.84 8.59
N ASP A 8 -6.48 -9.32 9.66
CA ASP A 8 -7.60 -8.58 10.26
C ASP A 8 -7.16 -7.23 10.84
N LEU A 9 -5.98 -7.19 11.47
CA LEU A 9 -5.43 -5.96 12.03
C LEU A 9 -5.02 -4.96 10.94
N MET A 10 -4.45 -5.46 9.85
CA MET A 10 -4.12 -4.62 8.69
C MET A 10 -5.39 -4.01 8.11
N GLN A 11 -6.43 -4.82 7.92
CA GLN A 11 -7.71 -4.36 7.41
C GLN A 11 -8.32 -3.31 8.33
N LEU A 12 -8.35 -3.57 9.64
CA LEU A 12 -8.89 -2.63 10.62
C LEU A 12 -8.13 -1.30 10.58
N CYS A 13 -6.80 -1.35 10.49
CA CYS A 13 -5.96 -0.16 10.42
C CYS A 13 -6.34 0.73 9.23
N MET A 14 -6.50 0.13 8.06
CA MET A 14 -6.90 0.85 6.85
C MET A 14 -8.32 1.40 6.96
N GLU A 15 -9.26 0.62 7.50
CA GLU A 15 -10.64 1.08 7.71
C GLU A 15 -10.72 2.26 8.66
N MET A 16 -9.94 2.23 9.74
CA MET A 16 -9.87 3.33 10.69
C MET A 16 -9.30 4.60 10.05
N ALA A 17 -8.28 4.47 9.22
CA ALA A 17 -7.72 5.62 8.51
C ALA A 17 -8.76 6.26 7.59
N LEU A 18 -9.51 5.47 6.84
CA LEU A 18 -10.59 5.97 5.99
C LEU A 18 -11.67 6.67 6.81
N ALA A 19 -12.08 6.07 7.91
CA ALA A 19 -13.11 6.64 8.79
C ALA A 19 -12.67 7.98 9.38
N GLN A 20 -11.42 8.07 9.84
CA GLN A 20 -10.88 9.32 10.40
C GLN A 20 -10.78 10.43 9.36
N ALA A 21 -10.47 10.06 8.11
CA ALA A 21 -10.40 11.02 7.02
C ALA A 21 -11.76 11.39 6.45
N GLY A 22 -12.82 10.66 6.81
CA GLY A 22 -14.14 10.85 6.23
C GLY A 22 -14.23 10.46 4.77
N LEU A 23 -13.44 9.48 4.37
CA LEU A 23 -13.33 9.02 2.98
C LEU A 23 -13.84 7.60 2.83
N LYS A 24 -14.17 7.26 1.59
CA LYS A 24 -14.52 5.90 1.17
C LYS A 24 -13.33 5.27 0.44
N ALA A 25 -13.31 3.96 0.35
CA ALA A 25 -12.26 3.25 -0.39
C ALA A 25 -12.13 3.75 -1.83
N ALA A 26 -13.24 4.06 -2.49
CA ALA A 26 -13.24 4.56 -3.87
C ALA A 26 -12.55 5.92 -4.03
N ASP A 27 -12.36 6.68 -2.95
CA ASP A 27 -11.68 7.96 -3.00
C ASP A 27 -10.16 7.83 -3.08
N ILE A 28 -9.61 6.67 -2.71
CA ILE A 28 -8.17 6.41 -2.73
C ILE A 28 -7.76 6.00 -4.14
N GLY A 29 -6.89 6.78 -4.75
CA GLY A 29 -6.43 6.55 -6.12
C GLY A 29 -5.15 5.74 -6.24
N TYR A 30 -4.42 5.58 -5.13
CA TYR A 30 -3.16 4.81 -5.12
C TYR A 30 -2.83 4.36 -3.70
N ILE A 31 -2.24 3.19 -3.59
CA ILE A 31 -1.78 2.63 -2.32
C ILE A 31 -0.28 2.35 -2.40
N SER A 32 0.47 2.89 -1.44
CA SER A 32 1.85 2.49 -1.20
C SER A 32 1.83 1.33 -0.18
N ALA A 33 2.12 0.15 -0.66
CA ALA A 33 2.05 -1.06 0.14
C ALA A 33 3.25 -1.20 1.06
N HIS A 34 3.06 -1.91 2.18
CA HIS A 34 4.17 -2.28 3.04
C HIS A 34 5.16 -3.18 2.31
N GLY A 35 4.67 -4.28 1.72
CA GLY A 35 5.41 -5.11 0.78
C GLY A 35 6.83 -5.49 1.18
N THR A 36 6.98 -6.28 2.24
CA THR A 36 8.30 -6.66 2.76
C THR A 36 8.97 -7.80 2.00
N ALA A 37 8.32 -8.32 0.96
CA ALA A 37 8.75 -9.49 0.19
C ALA A 37 8.80 -10.78 1.02
N THR A 38 8.14 -10.82 2.17
CA THR A 38 7.91 -12.06 2.89
C THR A 38 6.60 -12.67 2.40
N GLU A 39 6.62 -13.97 2.10
CA GLU A 39 5.47 -14.65 1.52
C GLU A 39 4.19 -14.43 2.35
N ARG A 40 4.26 -14.68 3.66
CA ARG A 40 3.10 -14.55 4.53
C ARG A 40 2.62 -13.12 4.69
N GLY A 41 3.57 -12.20 4.80
CA GLY A 41 3.25 -10.77 4.93
C GLY A 41 2.55 -10.23 3.70
N ASP A 42 3.03 -10.58 2.53
CA ASP A 42 2.46 -10.15 1.27
C ASP A 42 1.07 -10.75 1.04
N ILE A 43 0.88 -12.02 1.39
CA ILE A 43 -0.43 -12.67 1.30
C ILE A 43 -1.43 -12.00 2.22
N ALA A 44 -1.06 -11.78 3.50
CA ALA A 44 -1.94 -11.13 4.48
C ALA A 44 -2.32 -9.71 4.03
N GLU A 45 -1.35 -8.94 3.59
CA GLU A 45 -1.58 -7.57 3.12
C GLU A 45 -2.47 -7.54 1.88
N SER A 46 -2.25 -8.44 0.94
CA SER A 46 -3.07 -8.50 -0.29
C SER A 46 -4.53 -8.78 0.04
N HIS A 47 -4.79 -9.72 0.94
CA HIS A 47 -6.16 -10.06 1.34
C HIS A 47 -6.83 -8.91 2.10
N ALA A 48 -6.11 -8.25 3.00
CA ALA A 48 -6.63 -7.09 3.72
C ALA A 48 -6.97 -5.95 2.77
N THR A 49 -6.09 -5.68 1.81
CA THR A 49 -6.30 -4.63 0.81
C THR A 49 -7.49 -4.95 -0.09
N ALA A 50 -7.57 -6.18 -0.58
CA ALA A 50 -8.68 -6.59 -1.46
C ALA A 50 -10.03 -6.54 -0.74
N ALA A 51 -10.07 -6.82 0.55
CA ALA A 51 -11.30 -6.77 1.33
C ALA A 51 -11.89 -5.35 1.38
N ILE A 52 -11.05 -4.32 1.32
CA ILE A 52 -11.47 -2.92 1.41
C ILE A 52 -11.60 -2.30 0.02
N PHE A 53 -10.59 -2.49 -0.85
CA PHE A 53 -10.46 -1.77 -2.10
C PHE A 53 -10.83 -2.61 -3.34
N GLY A 54 -10.99 -3.92 -3.18
CA GLY A 54 -11.16 -4.82 -4.31
C GLY A 54 -9.87 -4.92 -5.11
N ASP A 55 -9.99 -5.07 -6.43
CA ASP A 55 -8.85 -5.27 -7.33
C ASP A 55 -8.60 -4.07 -8.27
N LYS A 56 -9.19 -2.91 -7.97
CA LYS A 56 -9.19 -1.76 -8.89
C LYS A 56 -8.28 -0.60 -8.49
N THR A 57 -7.86 -0.54 -7.23
CA THR A 57 -6.99 0.56 -6.77
C THR A 57 -5.53 0.24 -7.09
N PRO A 58 -4.84 1.09 -7.87
CA PRO A 58 -3.42 0.87 -8.17
C PRO A 58 -2.56 0.80 -6.92
N ILE A 59 -1.66 -0.19 -6.87
CA ILE A 59 -0.81 -0.44 -5.70
C ILE A 59 0.60 -0.82 -6.15
N SER A 60 1.59 -0.31 -5.43
CA SER A 60 2.97 -0.77 -5.58
C SER A 60 3.72 -0.66 -4.26
N SER A 61 4.86 -1.35 -4.15
CA SER A 61 5.73 -1.27 -2.99
C SER A 61 7.01 -0.56 -3.35
N LEU A 62 7.30 0.52 -2.66
CA LEU A 62 8.53 1.29 -2.86
C LEU A 62 9.74 0.64 -2.19
N LYS A 63 9.54 -0.33 -1.31
CA LYS A 63 10.64 -1.06 -0.68
C LYS A 63 11.49 -1.84 -1.67
N SER A 64 10.95 -2.13 -2.84
CA SER A 64 11.71 -2.78 -3.90
C SER A 64 12.89 -1.92 -4.40
N TYR A 65 12.86 -0.62 -4.15
CA TYR A 65 13.90 0.32 -4.61
C TYR A 65 15.01 0.53 -3.58
N PHE A 66 14.70 0.52 -2.29
CA PHE A 66 15.70 0.81 -1.26
C PHE A 66 15.68 -0.18 -0.09
N GLY A 67 14.94 -1.27 -0.20
CA GLY A 67 14.85 -2.29 0.83
C GLY A 67 14.08 -1.83 2.06
N HIS A 68 14.12 -2.67 3.09
CA HIS A 68 13.44 -2.40 4.35
C HIS A 68 14.40 -1.69 5.30
N THR A 69 14.27 -0.37 5.42
CA THR A 69 15.15 0.47 6.25
C THR A 69 14.53 0.75 7.62
N LEU A 70 14.05 -0.27 8.29
CA LEU A 70 13.51 -0.21 9.65
C LEU A 70 12.74 1.10 9.94
N GLY A 71 13.11 1.85 10.97
CA GLY A 71 12.36 3.01 11.42
C GLY A 71 12.19 4.17 10.44
N ALA A 72 13.05 4.26 9.41
CA ALA A 72 12.95 5.34 8.42
C ALA A 72 12.01 5.02 7.25
N CYS A 73 11.61 3.77 7.14
CA CYS A 73 10.86 3.25 5.98
C CYS A 73 9.56 4.02 5.71
N GLY A 74 8.77 4.22 6.75
CA GLY A 74 7.48 4.92 6.62
C GLY A 74 7.63 6.35 6.16
N ALA A 75 8.61 7.08 6.67
CA ALA A 75 8.84 8.47 6.31
C ALA A 75 9.33 8.60 4.86
N ILE A 76 10.26 7.74 4.45
CA ILE A 76 10.80 7.73 3.09
C ILE A 76 9.70 7.38 2.09
N GLU A 77 8.91 6.36 2.38
CA GLU A 77 7.83 5.93 1.50
C GLU A 77 6.75 7.01 1.37
N ALA A 78 6.39 7.66 2.47
CA ALA A 78 5.42 8.74 2.45
C ALA A 78 5.92 9.90 1.60
N TRP A 79 7.19 10.29 1.77
CA TRP A 79 7.78 11.37 1.00
C TRP A 79 7.81 11.05 -0.50
N LEU A 80 8.24 9.86 -0.88
CA LEU A 80 8.28 9.44 -2.28
C LEU A 80 6.87 9.35 -2.87
N ALA A 81 5.90 8.87 -2.10
CA ALA A 81 4.52 8.79 -2.54
C ALA A 81 3.95 10.18 -2.83
N LEU A 82 4.26 11.16 -1.98
CA LEU A 82 3.83 12.54 -2.19
C LEU A 82 4.49 13.14 -3.44
N GLU A 83 5.77 12.87 -3.68
CA GLU A 83 6.46 13.32 -4.89
C GLU A 83 5.83 12.71 -6.14
N MET A 84 5.52 11.41 -6.11
CA MET A 84 4.87 10.74 -7.22
C MET A 84 3.48 11.33 -7.50
N MET A 85 2.74 11.66 -6.44
CA MET A 85 1.43 12.29 -6.56
C MET A 85 1.53 13.64 -7.28
N GLN A 86 2.53 14.45 -6.95
CA GLN A 86 2.75 15.75 -7.61
C GLN A 86 3.15 15.58 -9.07
N GLU A 87 3.99 14.61 -9.38
CA GLU A 87 4.43 14.33 -10.75
C GLU A 87 3.37 13.65 -11.61
N GLY A 88 2.39 13.00 -10.98
CA GLY A 88 1.35 12.26 -11.69
C GLY A 88 1.83 10.94 -12.27
N TRP A 89 2.95 10.42 -11.80
CA TRP A 89 3.49 9.13 -12.24
C TRP A 89 3.86 8.30 -11.01
N PHE A 90 3.47 7.02 -11.05
CA PHE A 90 3.69 6.12 -9.92
C PHE A 90 4.62 4.98 -10.31
N ALA A 91 5.67 4.80 -9.51
CA ALA A 91 6.69 3.81 -9.74
C ALA A 91 6.13 2.39 -9.56
N PRO A 92 6.61 1.43 -10.35
CA PRO A 92 6.21 0.02 -10.21
C PRO A 92 6.92 -0.64 -9.04
N THR A 93 6.41 -1.80 -8.60
CA THR A 93 7.17 -2.71 -7.77
C THR A 93 8.23 -3.37 -8.65
N ILE A 94 9.51 -3.21 -8.29
CA ILE A 94 10.62 -3.76 -9.08
C ILE A 94 10.56 -5.29 -9.04
N ASN A 95 10.82 -5.93 -10.19
CA ASN A 95 10.90 -7.38 -10.36
C ASN A 95 9.59 -8.14 -10.15
N LEU A 96 8.47 -7.43 -10.04
CA LEU A 96 7.17 -8.08 -10.00
C LEU A 96 6.72 -8.35 -11.44
N THR A 97 6.79 -9.61 -11.87
CA THR A 97 6.31 -10.03 -13.19
C THR A 97 4.99 -10.78 -13.08
N GLU A 98 4.85 -11.61 -12.04
CA GLU A 98 3.60 -12.32 -11.76
C GLU A 98 3.34 -12.27 -10.26
N PRO A 99 2.13 -11.85 -9.82
CA PRO A 99 1.76 -11.95 -8.41
C PRO A 99 1.66 -13.42 -7.97
N ASP A 100 1.97 -13.67 -6.69
CA ASP A 100 1.82 -14.99 -6.10
C ASP A 100 0.33 -15.42 -6.17
N PRO A 101 0.02 -16.62 -6.67
CA PRO A 101 -1.38 -17.10 -6.72
C PRO A 101 -2.09 -17.16 -5.37
N ALA A 102 -1.34 -17.26 -4.27
CA ALA A 102 -1.91 -17.24 -2.91
C ALA A 102 -2.34 -15.83 -2.47
N CYS A 103 -1.85 -14.80 -3.13
CA CYS A 103 -2.26 -13.42 -2.87
C CYS A 103 -3.61 -13.13 -3.52
N ALA A 104 -4.38 -12.23 -2.91
CA ALA A 104 -5.60 -11.73 -3.53
C ALA A 104 -5.26 -10.93 -4.80
N PRO A 105 -6.12 -10.94 -5.83
CA PRO A 105 -5.87 -10.15 -7.03
C PRO A 105 -5.94 -8.67 -6.72
N LEU A 106 -4.90 -7.91 -7.11
CA LEU A 106 -4.80 -6.48 -6.94
C LEU A 106 -4.32 -5.84 -8.25
N ASP A 107 -4.55 -4.54 -8.39
CA ASP A 107 -4.06 -3.78 -9.55
C ASP A 107 -2.63 -3.31 -9.30
N HIS A 108 -1.68 -4.23 -9.47
CA HIS A 108 -0.26 -3.92 -9.28
C HIS A 108 0.28 -3.02 -10.38
N VAL A 109 0.97 -1.94 -9.96
CA VAL A 109 1.72 -1.11 -10.89
C VAL A 109 3.02 -1.85 -11.23
N MET A 110 3.18 -2.22 -12.48
CA MET A 110 4.30 -3.04 -12.97
C MET A 110 4.99 -2.39 -14.17
N GLY A 111 6.15 -2.94 -14.53
CA GLY A 111 6.88 -2.51 -15.72
C GLY A 111 7.46 -1.11 -15.60
N ASN A 112 7.01 -0.19 -16.42
CA ASN A 112 7.52 1.18 -16.49
C ASN A 112 6.76 2.17 -15.60
N GLY A 113 5.94 1.66 -14.68
CA GLY A 113 5.11 2.52 -13.85
C GLY A 113 3.82 2.90 -14.55
N ARG A 114 3.10 3.83 -13.94
CA ARG A 114 1.79 4.26 -14.45
C ARG A 114 1.57 5.74 -14.22
N THR A 115 1.06 6.43 -15.22
CA THR A 115 0.62 7.82 -15.09
C THR A 115 -0.79 7.84 -14.53
N LEU A 116 -0.98 8.51 -13.40
CA LEU A 116 -2.27 8.59 -12.70
C LEU A 116 -2.47 9.98 -12.13
N ALA A 117 -3.71 10.49 -12.22
CA ALA A 117 -4.13 11.68 -11.50
C ALA A 117 -4.81 11.24 -10.21
N VAL A 118 -4.16 11.46 -9.08
CA VAL A 118 -4.60 10.96 -7.78
C VAL A 118 -4.80 12.11 -6.81
N ASP A 119 -5.99 12.22 -6.22
CA ASP A 119 -6.30 13.25 -5.23
C ASP A 119 -5.99 12.80 -3.80
N TYR A 120 -6.16 11.50 -3.53
CA TYR A 120 -5.88 10.90 -2.23
C TYR A 120 -5.08 9.61 -2.42
N LEU A 121 -4.05 9.43 -1.60
CA LEU A 121 -3.31 8.17 -1.56
C LEU A 121 -3.22 7.65 -0.14
N MET A 122 -3.01 6.35 -0.02
CA MET A 122 -2.80 5.69 1.26
C MET A 122 -1.40 5.08 1.31
N SER A 123 -0.68 5.32 2.40
CA SER A 123 0.64 4.72 2.65
C SER A 123 0.54 3.82 3.87
N ASN A 124 0.86 2.55 3.69
CA ASN A 124 0.72 1.52 4.72
C ASN A 124 2.07 1.04 5.20
N ASN A 125 2.20 0.88 6.52
CA ASN A 125 3.35 0.24 7.15
C ASN A 125 2.85 -0.70 8.23
N PHE A 126 3.12 -1.99 8.05
CA PHE A 126 2.67 -3.05 8.95
C PHE A 126 3.89 -3.72 9.57
N ALA A 127 4.21 -3.36 10.81
CA ALA A 127 5.41 -3.83 11.47
C ALA A 127 5.16 -5.06 12.35
N PHE A 128 6.19 -5.87 12.51
CA PHE A 128 6.16 -6.93 13.50
C PHE A 128 5.94 -6.33 14.89
N GLY A 129 5.16 -7.04 15.72
CA GLY A 129 4.83 -6.55 17.06
C GLY A 129 3.54 -5.76 17.12
N GLY A 130 2.82 -5.65 16.00
CA GLY A 130 1.47 -5.11 15.97
C GLY A 130 1.37 -3.59 15.84
N ILE A 131 2.47 -2.90 15.53
CA ILE A 131 2.42 -1.47 15.24
C ILE A 131 2.12 -1.32 13.75
N ASN A 132 0.86 -1.10 13.43
CA ASN A 132 0.40 -0.91 12.06
C ASN A 132 -0.01 0.53 11.87
N THR A 133 0.42 1.14 10.76
CA THR A 133 0.03 2.50 10.40
C THR A 133 -0.50 2.56 8.99
N SER A 134 -1.58 3.31 8.81
CA SER A 134 -2.12 3.66 7.51
C SER A 134 -2.30 5.17 7.50
N LEU A 135 -1.61 5.84 6.58
CA LEU A 135 -1.66 7.29 6.44
C LEU A 135 -2.32 7.63 5.11
N ILE A 136 -3.21 8.62 5.16
CA ILE A 136 -3.88 9.11 3.95
C ILE A 136 -3.40 10.53 3.69
N PHE A 137 -2.97 10.78 2.46
CA PHE A 137 -2.50 12.08 2.03
C PHE A 137 -3.41 12.63 0.93
N LYS A 138 -3.73 13.90 1.05
CA LYS A 138 -4.48 14.62 0.04
C LYS A 138 -3.52 15.42 -0.83
N ARG A 139 -3.77 15.44 -2.13
CA ARG A 139 -2.99 16.25 -3.05
C ARG A 139 -3.13 17.73 -2.69
N TRP A 140 -2.00 18.41 -2.58
CA TRP A 140 -1.95 19.85 -2.30
C TRP A 140 -2.00 20.63 -3.62
N GLY A 141 -2.85 21.58 -3.65
CA GLY A 141 -3.03 22.42 -4.83
C GLY A 141 -4.23 22.03 -5.63
#